data_8b5ccaf1afa339c1d9fbe0bc26e1f35f
#
_entry.id   8b5ccaf1afa339c1d9fbe0bc26e1f35f
#
_cell.length_a   1.000
_cell.length_b   1.000
_cell.length_c   1.000
_cell.angle_alpha   90.00
_cell.angle_beta   90.00
_cell.angle_gamma   90.00
#
_symmetry.space_group_name_H-M   'P 1'
#
loop_
_entity.id
_entity.type
_entity.pdbx_description
1 polymer ?
#
loop_
_entity_poly.entity_id
_entity_poly.type
_entity_poly.pdbx_seq_one_letter_code
_entity_poly.pdbx_strand_id
1 'polypeptide(L)'
;MQEKKNMKQIPKEERPMERCLRYGAQSLTDAELLAVFLHSGTKKKNVLGVARTVLERANGRKGLQALFEFCYEELIKIEGIGQVRAVQLLCVAEISKRLWRVEEKERLQFLTPKACAMHYMQQMRHLPREELRVAFLDTRQCLMSDMILSVGTVNASLISVREVLIEALRHQAVHLILVHNHPSGNPMPSKEDIFVTRQVKSGCESVGLELNDHIIIGDNVYYSFRERGNFYNGSKE
;
A
#
# COMPACT_ATOMS: atom_id res chain seq x y z
N MET A 1 -23.68 13.71 -35.85
CA MET A 1 -24.39 12.42 -35.84
C MET A 1 -23.32 11.30 -35.94
N GLN A 2 -22.90 10.72 -34.83
CA GLN A 2 -22.00 9.57 -34.88
C GLN A 2 -22.84 8.31 -35.12
N GLU A 3 -22.55 7.64 -36.23
CA GLU A 3 -23.22 6.39 -36.64
C GLU A 3 -23.15 5.32 -35.55
N LYS A 4 -24.31 4.68 -35.34
CA LYS A 4 -24.49 3.51 -34.49
C LYS A 4 -23.67 2.32 -35.00
N LYS A 5 -22.34 2.27 -34.73
CA LYS A 5 -21.64 1.01 -34.95
C LYS A 5 -22.14 -0.01 -33.92
N ASN A 6 -22.86 -1.00 -34.34
CA ASN A 6 -23.21 -2.17 -33.54
C ASN A 6 -21.89 -2.82 -33.10
N MET A 7 -21.77 -3.32 -31.85
CA MET A 7 -20.57 -4.02 -31.40
C MET A 7 -20.11 -5.13 -32.34
N LYS A 8 -21.02 -5.74 -33.11
CA LYS A 8 -20.71 -6.71 -34.14
C LYS A 8 -19.94 -6.13 -35.34
N GLN A 9 -20.00 -4.82 -35.56
CA GLN A 9 -19.28 -4.12 -36.64
C GLN A 9 -17.88 -3.68 -36.24
N ILE A 10 -17.54 -3.77 -34.96
CA ILE A 10 -16.18 -3.56 -34.45
C ILE A 10 -15.41 -4.88 -34.66
N PRO A 11 -14.18 -4.83 -35.24
CA PRO A 11 -13.35 -6.03 -35.36
C PRO A 11 -13.24 -6.74 -34.02
N LYS A 12 -13.28 -8.09 -34.05
CA LYS A 12 -13.32 -8.87 -32.80
C LYS A 12 -12.17 -8.49 -31.83
N GLU A 13 -11.00 -8.24 -32.39
CA GLU A 13 -9.79 -7.90 -31.64
C GLU A 13 -9.84 -6.52 -30.95
N GLU A 14 -10.68 -5.62 -31.44
CA GLU A 14 -10.87 -4.27 -30.91
C GLU A 14 -12.01 -4.16 -29.89
N ARG A 15 -12.76 -5.24 -29.68
CA ARG A 15 -13.85 -5.22 -28.70
C ARG A 15 -13.29 -5.20 -27.28
N PRO A 16 -13.90 -4.43 -26.36
CA PRO A 16 -13.38 -4.27 -25.00
C PRO A 16 -13.12 -5.59 -24.26
N MET A 17 -13.99 -6.59 -24.41
CA MET A 17 -13.83 -7.88 -23.75
C MET A 17 -12.62 -8.66 -24.29
N GLU A 18 -12.45 -8.71 -25.60
CA GLU A 18 -11.33 -9.37 -26.27
C GLU A 18 -10.00 -8.66 -25.99
N ARG A 19 -10.02 -7.32 -25.96
CA ARG A 19 -8.85 -6.52 -25.56
C ARG A 19 -8.47 -6.78 -24.10
N CYS A 20 -9.45 -6.86 -23.22
CA CYS A 20 -9.21 -7.19 -21.81
C CYS A 20 -8.54 -8.56 -21.65
N LEU A 21 -9.05 -9.57 -22.37
CA LEU A 21 -8.48 -10.93 -22.34
C LEU A 21 -7.05 -10.99 -22.89
N ARG A 22 -6.74 -10.17 -23.89
CA ARG A 22 -5.43 -10.20 -24.57
C ARG A 22 -4.37 -9.35 -23.88
N TYR A 23 -4.77 -8.18 -23.36
CA TYR A 23 -3.84 -7.14 -22.87
C TYR A 23 -4.05 -6.76 -21.41
N GLY A 24 -5.04 -7.37 -20.74
CA GLY A 24 -5.42 -7.05 -19.36
C GLY A 24 -6.35 -5.84 -19.24
N ALA A 25 -7.00 -5.71 -18.09
CA ALA A 25 -7.98 -4.64 -17.83
C ALA A 25 -7.34 -3.23 -17.86
N GLN A 26 -6.06 -3.11 -17.51
CA GLN A 26 -5.28 -1.87 -17.54
C GLN A 26 -5.16 -1.25 -18.95
N SER A 27 -5.40 -2.02 -20.01
CA SER A 27 -5.37 -1.53 -21.39
C SER A 27 -6.65 -0.85 -21.84
N LEU A 28 -7.72 -0.92 -21.02
CA LEU A 28 -9.03 -0.40 -21.34
C LEU A 28 -9.20 1.04 -20.85
N THR A 29 -9.90 1.84 -21.65
CA THR A 29 -10.39 3.16 -21.22
C THR A 29 -11.53 2.99 -20.21
N ASP A 30 -11.84 4.04 -19.44
CA ASP A 30 -12.96 4.05 -18.49
C ASP A 30 -14.29 3.59 -19.12
N ALA A 31 -14.57 4.07 -20.32
CA ALA A 31 -15.78 3.69 -21.05
C ALA A 31 -15.76 2.21 -21.47
N GLU A 32 -14.61 1.67 -21.83
CA GLU A 32 -14.46 0.25 -22.19
C GLU A 32 -14.55 -0.65 -20.96
N LEU A 33 -13.94 -0.27 -19.81
CA LEU A 33 -14.09 -0.98 -18.54
C LEU A 33 -15.57 -1.07 -18.14
N LEU A 34 -16.26 0.06 -18.20
CA LEU A 34 -17.68 0.12 -17.86
C LEU A 34 -18.53 -0.67 -18.86
N ALA A 35 -18.18 -0.66 -20.16
CA ALA A 35 -18.86 -1.46 -21.18
C ALA A 35 -18.70 -2.97 -20.97
N VAL A 36 -17.52 -3.44 -20.58
CA VAL A 36 -17.29 -4.84 -20.20
C VAL A 36 -18.18 -5.22 -19.02
N PHE A 37 -18.25 -4.36 -18.01
CA PHE A 37 -19.07 -4.58 -16.81
C PHE A 37 -20.58 -4.61 -17.11
N LEU A 38 -21.08 -3.72 -17.97
CA LEU A 38 -22.49 -3.65 -18.34
C LEU A 38 -22.95 -4.74 -19.32
N HIS A 39 -22.02 -5.42 -20.01
CA HIS A 39 -22.18 -6.51 -20.95
C HIS A 39 -22.98 -6.20 -22.23
N SER A 40 -24.09 -5.48 -22.16
CA SER A 40 -24.94 -5.24 -23.30
C SER A 40 -25.48 -3.82 -23.35
N GLY A 41 -25.72 -3.32 -24.54
CA GLY A 41 -26.37 -2.03 -24.81
C GLY A 41 -27.90 -2.11 -24.82
N THR A 42 -28.51 -1.17 -25.51
CA THR A 42 -29.96 -1.08 -25.77
C THR A 42 -30.23 -1.29 -27.25
N LYS A 43 -31.51 -1.31 -27.63
CA LYS A 43 -31.90 -1.29 -29.05
C LYS A 43 -31.41 -0.01 -29.77
N LYS A 44 -31.20 1.10 -29.02
CA LYS A 44 -30.83 2.40 -29.59
C LYS A 44 -29.33 2.70 -29.44
N LYS A 45 -28.66 2.22 -28.41
CA LYS A 45 -27.24 2.50 -28.11
C LYS A 45 -26.47 1.19 -27.89
N ASN A 46 -25.27 1.08 -28.46
CA ASN A 46 -24.37 0.00 -28.07
C ASN A 46 -23.88 0.18 -26.63
N VAL A 47 -23.26 -0.84 -26.07
CA VAL A 47 -22.81 -0.82 -24.66
C VAL A 47 -21.80 0.28 -24.35
N LEU A 48 -20.89 0.60 -25.29
CA LEU A 48 -19.96 1.73 -25.16
C LEU A 48 -20.70 3.09 -25.09
N GLY A 49 -21.76 3.23 -25.88
CA GLY A 49 -22.60 4.45 -25.84
C GLY A 49 -23.34 4.58 -24.52
N VAL A 50 -23.82 3.47 -23.93
CA VAL A 50 -24.42 3.50 -22.58
C VAL A 50 -23.37 3.87 -21.54
N ALA A 51 -22.18 3.25 -21.58
CA ALA A 51 -21.07 3.52 -20.68
C ALA A 51 -20.65 4.99 -20.72
N ARG A 52 -20.49 5.57 -21.92
CA ARG A 52 -20.19 7.00 -22.08
C ARG A 52 -21.27 7.89 -21.48
N THR A 53 -22.57 7.57 -21.72
CA THR A 53 -23.68 8.33 -21.14
C THR A 53 -23.63 8.33 -19.60
N VAL A 54 -23.25 7.23 -18.98
CA VAL A 54 -23.05 7.17 -17.52
C VAL A 54 -21.91 8.09 -17.09
N LEU A 55 -20.75 8.01 -17.75
CA LEU A 55 -19.57 8.80 -17.40
C LEU A 55 -19.74 10.32 -17.66
N GLU A 56 -20.56 10.71 -18.63
CA GLU A 56 -20.82 12.11 -18.98
C GLU A 56 -21.87 12.78 -18.09
N ARG A 57 -22.75 12.01 -17.42
CA ARG A 57 -23.84 12.56 -16.60
C ARG A 57 -23.44 12.95 -15.18
N ALA A 58 -22.22 12.67 -14.76
CA ALA A 58 -21.79 13.06 -13.43
C ALA A 58 -21.56 14.58 -13.32
N ASN A 59 -22.21 15.20 -12.36
CA ASN A 59 -22.11 16.62 -12.06
C ASN A 59 -20.72 16.98 -11.48
N GLY A 60 -19.73 17.21 -12.34
CA GLY A 60 -18.44 17.80 -11.94
C GLY A 60 -17.24 16.85 -11.87
N ARG A 61 -17.41 15.55 -11.76
CA ARG A 61 -16.30 14.59 -11.82
C ARG A 61 -16.19 13.91 -13.18
N LYS A 62 -14.96 13.64 -13.61
CA LYS A 62 -14.69 12.99 -14.90
C LYS A 62 -14.31 11.53 -14.69
N GLY A 63 -14.63 10.69 -15.69
CA GLY A 63 -14.26 9.28 -15.69
C GLY A 63 -15.01 8.44 -14.66
N LEU A 64 -14.39 7.37 -14.19
CA LEU A 64 -15.00 6.41 -13.24
C LEU A 64 -15.35 7.03 -11.88
N GLN A 65 -14.73 8.13 -11.48
CA GLN A 65 -15.08 8.84 -10.25
C GLN A 65 -16.53 9.34 -10.25
N ALA A 66 -17.12 9.51 -11.42
CA ALA A 66 -18.53 9.81 -11.62
C ALA A 66 -19.48 8.85 -10.88
N LEU A 67 -19.07 7.57 -10.78
CA LEU A 67 -19.88 6.53 -10.12
C LEU A 67 -20.11 6.79 -8.63
N PHE A 68 -19.26 7.59 -7.98
CA PHE A 68 -19.41 7.90 -6.55
C PHE A 68 -20.52 8.91 -6.24
N GLU A 69 -21.02 9.61 -7.24
CA GLU A 69 -22.00 10.69 -7.08
C GLU A 69 -23.44 10.26 -7.37
N PHE A 70 -23.61 9.14 -8.08
CA PHE A 70 -24.95 8.68 -8.45
C PHE A 70 -25.72 8.10 -7.27
N CYS A 71 -27.02 8.48 -7.21
CA CYS A 71 -28.03 7.71 -6.49
C CYS A 71 -28.77 6.75 -7.42
N TYR A 72 -29.54 5.83 -6.85
CA TYR A 72 -30.31 4.84 -7.61
C TYR A 72 -31.28 5.50 -8.60
N GLU A 73 -31.98 6.56 -8.16
CA GLU A 73 -33.00 7.28 -8.93
C GLU A 73 -32.41 8.00 -10.15
N GLU A 74 -31.16 8.40 -10.08
CA GLU A 74 -30.45 9.04 -11.20
C GLU A 74 -29.99 7.98 -12.21
N LEU A 75 -29.48 6.86 -11.74
CA LEU A 75 -29.00 5.77 -12.60
C LEU A 75 -30.14 5.17 -13.43
N ILE A 76 -31.31 4.90 -12.85
CA ILE A 76 -32.42 4.30 -13.59
C ILE A 76 -33.01 5.23 -14.65
N LYS A 77 -32.76 6.56 -14.60
CA LYS A 77 -33.15 7.53 -15.64
C LYS A 77 -32.24 7.45 -16.89
N ILE A 78 -31.11 6.75 -16.80
CA ILE A 78 -30.21 6.58 -17.93
C ILE A 78 -30.72 5.45 -18.83
N GLU A 79 -30.98 5.77 -20.09
CA GLU A 79 -31.41 4.75 -21.06
C GLU A 79 -30.39 3.61 -21.16
N GLY A 80 -30.83 2.40 -20.82
CA GLY A 80 -29.99 1.19 -20.81
C GLY A 80 -29.49 0.80 -19.42
N ILE A 81 -29.78 1.57 -18.37
CA ILE A 81 -29.51 1.22 -16.99
C ILE A 81 -30.86 0.86 -16.32
N GLY A 82 -31.15 -0.42 -16.23
CA GLY A 82 -32.27 -0.94 -15.43
C GLY A 82 -31.88 -1.16 -13.98
N GLN A 83 -32.81 -1.64 -13.16
CA GLN A 83 -32.62 -1.86 -11.71
C GLN A 83 -31.35 -2.66 -11.39
N VAL A 84 -31.13 -3.80 -12.05
CA VAL A 84 -29.97 -4.65 -11.80
C VAL A 84 -28.67 -3.92 -12.05
N ARG A 85 -28.53 -3.21 -13.16
CA ARG A 85 -27.34 -2.47 -13.52
C ARG A 85 -27.12 -1.27 -12.59
N ALA A 86 -28.16 -0.58 -12.19
CA ALA A 86 -28.08 0.52 -11.23
C ALA A 86 -27.49 0.03 -9.89
N VAL A 87 -28.05 -1.07 -9.36
CA VAL A 87 -27.53 -1.69 -8.11
C VAL A 87 -26.08 -2.16 -8.29
N GLN A 88 -25.75 -2.81 -9.39
CA GLN A 88 -24.38 -3.24 -9.66
C GLN A 88 -23.40 -2.07 -9.66
N LEU A 89 -23.71 -0.95 -10.32
CA LEU A 89 -22.87 0.26 -10.35
C LEU A 89 -22.68 0.88 -8.96
N LEU A 90 -23.74 0.94 -8.16
CA LEU A 90 -23.65 1.40 -6.77
C LEU A 90 -22.80 0.47 -5.91
N CYS A 91 -22.92 -0.85 -6.09
CA CYS A 91 -22.08 -1.82 -5.39
C CYS A 91 -20.60 -1.69 -5.76
N VAL A 92 -20.28 -1.50 -7.05
CA VAL A 92 -18.89 -1.29 -7.49
C VAL A 92 -18.31 -0.01 -6.89
N ALA A 93 -19.08 1.08 -6.90
CA ALA A 93 -18.67 2.33 -6.26
C ALA A 93 -18.41 2.14 -4.77
N GLU A 94 -19.28 1.42 -4.05
CA GLU A 94 -19.12 1.14 -2.62
C GLU A 94 -17.93 0.22 -2.34
N ILE A 95 -17.73 -0.84 -3.14
CA ILE A 95 -16.54 -1.70 -3.04
C ILE A 95 -15.26 -0.87 -3.20
N SER A 96 -15.21 0.00 -4.22
CA SER A 96 -14.07 0.88 -4.46
C SER A 96 -13.82 1.82 -3.27
N LYS A 97 -14.88 2.39 -2.67
CA LYS A 97 -14.78 3.22 -1.45
C LYS A 97 -14.23 2.42 -0.26
N ARG A 98 -14.68 1.18 -0.08
CA ARG A 98 -14.19 0.32 1.01
C ARG A 98 -12.74 -0.07 0.83
N LEU A 99 -12.33 -0.44 -0.37
CA LEU A 99 -10.92 -0.72 -0.69
C LEU A 99 -10.05 0.50 -0.42
N TRP A 100 -10.48 1.69 -0.84
CA TRP A 100 -9.78 2.94 -0.56
C TRP A 100 -9.68 3.24 0.95
N ARG A 101 -10.78 3.04 1.70
CA ARG A 101 -10.80 3.27 3.16
C ARG A 101 -9.89 2.31 3.94
N VAL A 102 -9.73 1.08 3.47
CA VAL A 102 -8.80 0.12 4.08
C VAL A 102 -7.36 0.61 3.92
N GLU A 103 -7.00 1.19 2.76
CA GLU A 103 -5.69 1.79 2.56
C GLU A 103 -5.45 3.06 3.41
N GLU A 104 -6.47 3.87 3.67
CA GLU A 104 -6.32 5.11 4.45
C GLU A 104 -6.39 4.91 5.97
N LYS A 105 -7.17 3.93 6.46
CA LYS A 105 -7.44 3.79 7.90
C LYS A 105 -6.38 3.06 8.71
N GLU A 106 -5.42 2.38 8.09
CA GLU A 106 -4.49 1.49 8.80
C GLU A 106 -3.03 1.59 8.38
N ARG A 107 -2.62 2.62 7.67
CA ARG A 107 -1.18 2.85 7.49
C ARG A 107 -0.62 3.42 8.77
N LEU A 108 -0.10 2.53 9.63
CA LEU A 108 0.68 2.92 10.80
C LEU A 108 1.83 3.83 10.36
N GLN A 109 1.82 5.06 10.83
CA GLN A 109 2.82 6.05 10.47
C GLN A 109 3.77 6.28 11.65
N PHE A 110 5.07 6.11 11.41
CA PHE A 110 6.11 6.24 12.44
C PHE A 110 6.87 7.57 12.32
N LEU A 111 6.15 8.69 12.50
CA LEU A 111 6.74 10.03 12.47
C LEU A 111 7.66 10.32 13.66
N THR A 112 7.43 9.63 14.76
CA THR A 112 8.23 9.76 15.99
C THR A 112 8.71 8.41 16.47
N PRO A 113 9.90 8.32 17.11
CA PRO A 113 10.38 7.10 17.75
C PRO A 113 9.37 6.51 18.74
N LYS A 114 8.67 7.37 19.49
CA LYS A 114 7.62 6.95 20.42
C LYS A 114 6.46 6.22 19.72
N ALA A 115 6.00 6.68 18.55
CA ALA A 115 4.92 6.03 17.82
C ALA A 115 5.31 4.60 17.42
N CYS A 116 6.52 4.41 16.90
CA CYS A 116 7.07 3.11 16.56
C CYS A 116 7.24 2.23 17.81
N ALA A 117 7.85 2.75 18.87
CA ALA A 117 8.04 2.05 20.13
C ALA A 117 6.71 1.56 20.73
N MET A 118 5.68 2.39 20.75
CA MET A 118 4.36 2.03 21.29
C MET A 118 3.69 0.92 20.46
N HIS A 119 3.85 0.92 19.14
CA HIS A 119 3.33 -0.15 18.29
C HIS A 119 3.99 -1.50 18.62
N TYR A 120 5.31 -1.54 18.72
CA TYR A 120 6.03 -2.79 18.96
C TYR A 120 6.07 -3.19 20.44
N MET A 121 5.87 -2.26 21.37
CA MET A 121 5.89 -2.50 22.82
C MET A 121 4.97 -3.65 23.22
N GLN A 122 3.71 -3.65 22.77
CA GLN A 122 2.74 -4.69 23.12
C GLN A 122 3.11 -6.07 22.56
N GLN A 123 3.79 -6.09 21.43
CA GLN A 123 4.16 -7.32 20.73
C GLN A 123 5.45 -7.94 21.26
N MET A 124 6.38 -7.11 21.77
CA MET A 124 7.76 -7.52 21.99
C MET A 124 8.22 -7.51 23.46
N ARG A 125 7.61 -6.67 24.34
CA ARG A 125 8.08 -6.49 25.72
C ARG A 125 8.10 -7.77 26.58
N HIS A 126 7.24 -8.74 26.27
CA HIS A 126 7.11 -9.99 27.02
C HIS A 126 7.68 -11.21 26.31
N LEU A 127 8.39 -11.01 25.20
CA LEU A 127 9.03 -12.11 24.51
C LEU A 127 10.15 -12.69 25.39
N PRO A 128 10.20 -14.03 25.55
CA PRO A 128 11.19 -14.68 26.42
C PRO A 128 12.59 -14.68 25.82
N ARG A 129 12.73 -14.33 24.55
CA ARG A 129 14.00 -14.25 23.82
C ARG A 129 14.10 -12.90 23.12
N GLU A 130 15.32 -12.47 22.86
CA GLU A 130 15.58 -11.34 22.00
C GLU A 130 15.07 -11.64 20.59
N GLU A 131 14.37 -10.67 19.99
CA GLU A 131 13.92 -10.72 18.62
C GLU A 131 14.26 -9.38 17.97
N LEU A 132 14.99 -9.43 16.85
CA LEU A 132 15.29 -8.25 16.05
C LEU A 132 14.38 -8.26 14.81
N ARG A 133 13.70 -7.15 14.61
CA ARG A 133 12.84 -6.87 13.44
C ARG A 133 13.37 -5.70 12.64
N VAL A 134 13.00 -5.68 11.36
CA VAL A 134 13.10 -4.48 10.52
C VAL A 134 11.71 -4.10 10.01
N ALA A 135 11.36 -2.83 10.20
CA ALA A 135 10.16 -2.22 9.63
C ALA A 135 10.54 -1.49 8.34
N PHE A 136 9.81 -1.74 7.26
CA PHE A 136 9.96 -1.11 5.95
C PHE A 136 8.90 -0.02 5.78
N LEU A 137 9.34 1.19 5.47
CA LEU A 137 8.46 2.37 5.43
C LEU A 137 8.52 3.03 4.05
N ASP A 138 7.39 3.62 3.67
CA ASP A 138 7.29 4.46 2.46
C ASP A 138 7.83 5.89 2.69
N THR A 139 7.77 6.73 1.66
CA THR A 139 8.19 8.15 1.70
C THR A 139 7.43 8.99 2.73
N ARG A 140 6.26 8.53 3.21
CA ARG A 140 5.45 9.17 4.25
C ARG A 140 5.71 8.58 5.63
N GLN A 141 6.71 7.70 5.76
CA GLN A 141 6.99 6.94 6.97
C GLN A 141 5.84 6.04 7.44
N CYS A 142 5.00 5.59 6.51
CA CYS A 142 3.97 4.61 6.78
C CYS A 142 4.55 3.20 6.70
N LEU A 143 4.20 2.35 7.68
CA LEU A 143 4.59 0.95 7.71
C LEU A 143 3.99 0.21 6.50
N MET A 144 4.85 -0.35 5.67
CA MET A 144 4.47 -1.16 4.52
C MET A 144 4.50 -2.66 4.87
N SER A 145 5.53 -3.07 5.59
CA SER A 145 5.75 -4.44 6.04
C SER A 145 6.80 -4.44 7.14
N ASP A 146 6.87 -5.52 7.89
CA ASP A 146 8.01 -5.82 8.77
C ASP A 146 8.45 -7.27 8.62
N MET A 147 9.66 -7.58 9.05
CA MET A 147 10.17 -8.94 9.09
C MET A 147 11.06 -9.18 10.30
N ILE A 148 11.05 -10.40 10.80
CA ILE A 148 11.96 -10.86 11.85
C ILE A 148 13.31 -11.18 11.21
N LEU A 149 14.37 -10.54 11.67
CA LEU A 149 15.75 -10.77 11.22
C LEU A 149 16.43 -11.88 12.02
N SER A 150 16.19 -11.91 13.34
CA SER A 150 16.77 -12.92 14.23
C SER A 150 15.90 -13.15 15.46
N VAL A 151 15.97 -14.36 16.01
CA VAL A 151 15.37 -14.76 17.29
C VAL A 151 16.44 -15.47 18.13
N GLY A 152 16.61 -15.03 19.36
CA GLY A 152 17.66 -15.49 20.26
C GLY A 152 18.63 -14.36 20.55
N THR A 153 19.86 -14.65 20.97
CA THR A 153 20.90 -13.63 21.15
C THR A 153 21.16 -12.89 19.84
N VAL A 154 21.15 -11.56 19.87
CA VAL A 154 21.51 -10.73 18.72
C VAL A 154 23.00 -10.95 18.43
N ASN A 155 23.28 -11.99 17.65
CA ASN A 155 24.64 -12.20 17.18
C ASN A 155 24.83 -11.44 15.87
N ALA A 156 25.59 -10.35 15.93
CA ALA A 156 25.88 -9.48 14.79
C ALA A 156 26.41 -10.24 13.55
N SER A 157 27.04 -11.39 13.76
CA SER A 157 27.53 -12.25 12.67
C SER A 157 26.44 -13.02 11.92
N LEU A 158 25.22 -13.08 12.47
CA LEU A 158 24.10 -13.79 11.87
C LEU A 158 23.14 -12.87 11.13
N ILE A 159 23.26 -11.56 11.30
CA ILE A 159 22.37 -10.59 10.64
C ILE A 159 22.90 -10.29 9.24
N SER A 160 22.16 -10.75 8.25
CA SER A 160 22.50 -10.52 6.85
C SER A 160 21.96 -9.15 6.40
N VAL A 161 22.83 -8.14 6.39
CA VAL A 161 22.49 -6.82 5.81
C VAL A 161 21.99 -6.97 4.37
N ARG A 162 22.55 -7.92 3.62
CA ARG A 162 22.11 -8.22 2.24
C ARG A 162 20.63 -8.60 2.18
N GLU A 163 20.15 -9.45 3.11
CA GLU A 163 18.73 -9.87 3.15
C GLU A 163 17.83 -8.69 3.50
N VAL A 164 18.24 -7.85 4.46
CA VAL A 164 17.52 -6.61 4.79
C VAL A 164 17.35 -5.73 3.55
N LEU A 165 18.43 -5.53 2.79
CA LEU A 165 18.38 -4.68 1.59
C LEU A 165 17.54 -5.30 0.46
N ILE A 166 17.61 -6.61 0.26
CA ILE A 166 16.77 -7.32 -0.73
C ILE A 166 15.29 -7.12 -0.41
N GLU A 167 14.88 -7.33 0.84
CA GLU A 167 13.48 -7.15 1.23
C GLU A 167 13.05 -5.67 1.17
N ALA A 168 13.91 -4.74 1.58
CA ALA A 168 13.63 -3.31 1.43
C ALA A 168 13.34 -2.92 -0.03
N LEU A 169 14.15 -3.41 -0.96
CA LEU A 169 13.97 -3.15 -2.40
C LEU A 169 12.71 -3.84 -2.96
N ARG A 170 12.41 -5.07 -2.52
CA ARG A 170 11.17 -5.77 -2.91
C ARG A 170 9.92 -5.01 -2.49
N HIS A 171 9.93 -4.43 -1.30
CA HIS A 171 8.83 -3.61 -0.79
C HIS A 171 8.86 -2.18 -1.33
N GLN A 172 9.87 -1.80 -2.12
CA GLN A 172 10.08 -0.40 -2.57
C GLN A 172 10.13 0.57 -1.39
N ALA A 173 10.68 0.13 -0.25
CA ALA A 173 10.83 0.95 0.93
C ALA A 173 11.82 2.09 0.67
N VAL A 174 11.62 3.21 1.35
CA VAL A 174 12.53 4.37 1.34
C VAL A 174 13.24 4.48 2.68
N HIS A 175 12.51 4.20 3.77
CA HIS A 175 13.01 4.29 5.12
C HIS A 175 12.89 2.93 5.83
N LEU A 176 13.81 2.66 6.75
CA LEU A 176 13.83 1.49 7.60
C LEU A 176 13.90 1.89 9.08
N ILE A 177 13.33 1.08 9.96
CA ILE A 177 13.54 1.15 11.40
C ILE A 177 13.89 -0.25 11.90
N LEU A 178 14.98 -0.39 12.65
CA LEU A 178 15.27 -1.60 13.41
C LEU A 178 14.54 -1.53 14.75
N VAL A 179 13.97 -2.66 15.17
CA VAL A 179 13.31 -2.78 16.46
C VAL A 179 13.70 -4.11 17.10
N HIS A 180 14.18 -4.10 18.32
CA HIS A 180 14.38 -5.33 19.08
C HIS A 180 14.00 -5.17 20.55
N ASN A 181 13.79 -6.29 21.23
CA ASN A 181 13.47 -6.32 22.66
C ASN A 181 14.61 -6.87 23.48
N HIS A 182 14.76 -6.34 24.70
CA HIS A 182 15.57 -6.94 25.74
C HIS A 182 14.68 -7.65 26.79
N PRO A 183 14.76 -9.00 26.90
CA PRO A 183 13.99 -9.75 27.90
C PRO A 183 14.30 -9.33 29.35
N SER A 184 15.47 -8.70 29.59
CA SER A 184 15.83 -8.12 30.88
C SER A 184 14.97 -6.91 31.29
N GLY A 185 14.19 -6.34 30.35
CA GLY A 185 13.42 -5.11 30.55
C GLY A 185 14.24 -3.82 30.48
N ASN A 186 15.57 -3.87 30.44
CA ASN A 186 16.42 -2.70 30.30
C ASN A 186 16.72 -2.41 28.84
N PRO A 187 16.29 -1.25 28.27
CA PRO A 187 16.44 -0.95 26.85
C PRO A 187 17.82 -0.38 26.46
N MET A 188 18.79 -0.37 27.37
CA MET A 188 20.12 0.18 27.05
C MET A 188 20.83 -0.69 26.00
N PRO A 189 21.39 -0.08 24.93
CA PRO A 189 22.01 -0.81 23.85
C PRO A 189 23.30 -1.52 24.28
N SER A 190 23.49 -2.72 23.80
CA SER A 190 24.75 -3.47 23.87
C SER A 190 25.76 -2.96 22.83
N LYS A 191 26.98 -3.46 22.86
CA LYS A 191 28.01 -3.21 21.82
C LYS A 191 27.59 -3.84 20.49
N GLU A 192 26.96 -4.98 20.54
CA GLU A 192 26.42 -5.73 19.41
C GLU A 192 25.32 -4.95 18.71
N ASP A 193 24.41 -4.32 19.48
CA ASP A 193 23.32 -3.49 18.92
C ASP A 193 23.88 -2.27 18.18
N ILE A 194 24.89 -1.62 18.78
CA ILE A 194 25.56 -0.47 18.14
C ILE A 194 26.25 -0.91 16.85
N PHE A 195 26.90 -2.06 16.85
CA PHE A 195 27.58 -2.60 15.67
C PHE A 195 26.61 -2.93 14.54
N VAL A 196 25.52 -3.66 14.85
CA VAL A 196 24.46 -4.00 13.87
C VAL A 196 23.83 -2.73 13.30
N THR A 197 23.53 -1.77 14.14
CA THR A 197 22.97 -0.48 13.71
C THR A 197 23.86 0.19 12.67
N ARG A 198 25.16 0.25 12.91
CA ARG A 198 26.13 0.84 11.99
C ARG A 198 26.23 0.07 10.67
N GLN A 199 26.25 -1.26 10.72
CA GLN A 199 26.31 -2.09 9.51
C GLN A 199 25.07 -1.91 8.63
N VAL A 200 23.86 -1.98 9.22
CA VAL A 200 22.63 -1.79 8.46
C VAL A 200 22.53 -0.37 7.91
N LYS A 201 22.90 0.63 8.70
CA LYS A 201 22.91 2.03 8.27
C LYS A 201 23.82 2.23 7.05
N SER A 202 25.07 1.76 7.12
CA SER A 202 26.02 1.87 6.00
C SER A 202 25.52 1.12 4.75
N GLY A 203 24.91 -0.07 4.94
CA GLY A 203 24.28 -0.80 3.86
C GLY A 203 23.13 -0.04 3.20
N CYS A 204 22.24 0.55 3.98
CA CYS A 204 21.13 1.38 3.48
C CYS A 204 21.66 2.57 2.66
N GLU A 205 22.61 3.33 3.20
CA GLU A 205 23.21 4.49 2.53
C GLU A 205 23.83 4.12 1.17
N SER A 206 24.43 2.94 1.05
CA SER A 206 25.07 2.48 -0.19
C SER A 206 24.10 2.24 -1.34
N VAL A 207 22.81 2.05 -1.06
CA VAL A 207 21.76 1.81 -2.07
C VAL A 207 20.68 2.89 -2.08
N GLY A 208 20.91 4.02 -1.40
CA GLY A 208 19.98 5.14 -1.37
C GLY A 208 18.76 4.95 -0.46
N LEU A 209 18.83 4.02 0.51
CA LEU A 209 17.85 3.84 1.57
C LEU A 209 18.30 4.59 2.83
N GLU A 210 17.35 4.87 3.73
CA GLU A 210 17.63 5.54 4.99
C GLU A 210 17.21 4.68 6.18
N LEU A 211 18.15 4.37 7.08
CA LEU A 211 17.82 3.82 8.40
C LEU A 211 17.43 4.97 9.32
N ASN A 212 16.12 5.14 9.59
CA ASN A 212 15.58 6.26 10.35
C ASN A 212 15.85 6.15 11.85
N ASP A 213 15.83 4.94 12.42
CA ASP A 213 16.07 4.71 13.83
C ASP A 213 16.42 3.23 14.10
N HIS A 214 16.95 2.98 15.31
CA HIS A 214 16.98 1.68 15.94
C HIS A 214 16.33 1.83 17.31
N ILE A 215 15.28 1.07 17.57
CA ILE A 215 14.47 1.16 18.80
C ILE A 215 14.64 -0.12 19.60
N ILE A 216 15.05 -0.01 20.84
CA ILE A 216 15.15 -1.13 21.77
C ILE A 216 13.99 -1.07 22.75
N ILE A 217 13.22 -2.15 22.84
CA ILE A 217 12.05 -2.29 23.71
C ILE A 217 12.47 -2.95 25.02
N GLY A 218 12.20 -2.26 26.13
CA GLY A 218 12.29 -2.82 27.48
C GLY A 218 10.91 -3.03 28.10
N ASP A 219 10.83 -3.07 29.43
CA ASP A 219 9.53 -3.19 30.12
C ASP A 219 8.87 -1.82 30.29
N ASN A 220 7.91 -1.51 29.43
CA ASN A 220 7.22 -0.21 29.36
C ASN A 220 8.14 1.01 29.13
N VAL A 221 9.36 0.77 28.70
CA VAL A 221 10.38 1.77 28.36
C VAL A 221 11.03 1.41 27.03
N TYR A 222 11.58 2.39 26.35
CA TYR A 222 12.31 2.16 25.11
C TYR A 222 13.56 3.04 25.04
N TYR A 223 14.48 2.64 24.19
CA TYR A 223 15.65 3.44 23.79
C TYR A 223 15.58 3.68 22.29
N SER A 224 15.77 4.91 21.84
CA SER A 224 15.90 5.28 20.44
C SER A 224 17.30 5.84 20.19
N PHE A 225 18.00 5.28 19.22
CA PHE A 225 19.31 5.78 18.82
C PHE A 225 19.22 7.20 18.25
N ARG A 226 18.14 7.52 17.54
CA ARG A 226 17.87 8.84 16.99
C ARG A 226 17.65 9.89 18.08
N GLU A 227 16.79 9.62 19.08
CA GLU A 227 16.49 10.56 20.17
C GLU A 227 17.73 10.83 21.05
N ARG A 228 18.62 9.85 21.20
CA ARG A 228 19.84 9.96 21.99
C ARG A 228 21.04 10.52 21.23
N GLY A 229 20.87 10.89 19.95
CA GLY A 229 21.94 11.44 19.12
C GLY A 229 23.03 10.44 18.71
N ASN A 230 22.92 9.17 19.10
CA ASN A 230 23.90 8.13 18.79
C ASN A 230 23.88 7.70 17.32
N PHE A 231 22.93 8.19 16.54
CA PHE A 231 22.81 7.96 15.10
C PHE A 231 23.79 8.79 14.26
N TYR A 232 24.27 9.92 14.81
CA TYR A 232 25.08 10.91 14.09
C TYR A 232 26.57 10.87 14.47
N ASN A 233 26.94 10.22 15.56
CA ASN A 233 28.32 10.21 16.06
C ASN A 233 29.21 9.13 15.42
N GLY A 234 29.14 8.98 14.10
CA GLY A 234 29.91 8.01 13.29
C GLY A 234 31.01 8.62 12.42
N SER A 235 31.48 9.85 12.68
CA SER A 235 32.52 10.49 11.87
C SER A 235 33.51 11.25 12.74
N LYS A 236 34.20 10.54 13.65
CA LYS A 236 35.48 10.95 14.24
C LYS A 236 36.07 9.75 15.00
N GLU A 237 36.81 8.93 14.28
CA GLU A 237 38.11 8.37 14.64
C GLU A 237 38.66 7.56 13.47
#